data_970aa08203af6b8f1b68c73eed6accab
#
_entry.id   970aa08203af6b8f1b68c73eed6accab
#
_cell.length_a   1.000
_cell.length_b   1.000
_cell.length_c   1.000
_cell.angle_alpha   90.00
_cell.angle_beta   90.00
_cell.angle_gamma   90.00
#
_symmetry.space_group_name_H-M   'P 1'
#
loop_
_entity.id
_entity.type
_entity.pdbx_description
1 polymer ?
#
loop_
_entity_poly.entity_id
_entity_poly.type
_entity_poly.pdbx_seq_one_letter_code
_entity_poly.pdbx_strand_id
1 'polypeptide(L)'
;MAAYMIVEVETTDEALMAEYRKHTPGLVAKFGGKFVVRGGKTRTLEGGWTPSRVVVLEFPDYAAAERFYDSPEYKPVLDMRLKAGKSKAIIVDGHAS
;
A
#
# COMPACT_ATOMS: atom_id res chain seq x y z
N MET A 1 8.63 16.04 -6.11
CA MET A 1 9.38 15.03 -5.35
C MET A 1 8.45 13.87 -5.02
N ALA A 2 8.85 12.65 -5.34
CA ALA A 2 8.02 11.48 -5.12
C ALA A 2 7.75 11.24 -3.63
N ALA A 3 6.61 10.64 -3.34
CA ALA A 3 6.27 10.17 -2.00
C ALA A 3 5.87 8.71 -2.09
N TYR A 4 5.96 8.01 -0.98
CA TYR A 4 5.75 6.57 -0.94
C TYR A 4 4.73 6.21 0.12
N MET A 5 3.87 5.24 -0.21
CA MET A 5 3.00 4.60 0.77
C MET A 5 3.53 3.20 1.01
N ILE A 6 3.90 2.92 2.24
CA ILE A 6 4.49 1.64 2.63
C ILE A 6 3.45 0.89 3.44
N VAL A 7 3.10 -0.32 2.99
CA VAL A 7 2.07 -1.15 3.61
C VAL A 7 2.65 -2.51 3.95
N GLU A 8 2.44 -2.93 5.20
CA GLU A 8 2.70 -4.30 5.63
C GLU A 8 1.36 -4.98 5.82
N VAL A 9 1.18 -6.16 5.21
CA VAL A 9 -0.09 -6.88 5.24
C VAL A 9 0.13 -8.32 5.66
N GLU A 10 -0.67 -8.77 6.66
CA GLU A 10 -0.81 -10.18 7.00
C GLU A 10 -2.24 -10.58 6.64
N THR A 11 -2.40 -11.39 5.61
CA THR A 11 -3.72 -11.77 5.10
C THR A 11 -4.33 -12.89 5.94
N THR A 12 -5.57 -12.70 6.39
CA THR A 12 -6.33 -13.72 7.12
C THR A 12 -7.55 -14.22 6.33
N ASP A 13 -7.99 -13.45 5.32
CA ASP A 13 -9.08 -13.80 4.41
C ASP A 13 -8.60 -13.62 2.98
N GLU A 14 -8.13 -14.70 2.36
CA GLU A 14 -7.57 -14.64 1.00
C GLU A 14 -8.60 -14.27 -0.06
N ALA A 15 -9.84 -14.72 0.08
CA ALA A 15 -10.88 -14.41 -0.90
C ALA A 15 -11.18 -12.90 -0.92
N LEU A 16 -11.30 -12.29 0.24
CA LEU A 16 -11.55 -10.85 0.36
C LEU A 16 -10.33 -10.04 -0.08
N MET A 17 -9.12 -10.51 0.24
CA MET A 17 -7.89 -9.84 -0.19
C MET A 17 -7.73 -9.91 -1.71
N ALA A 18 -8.11 -11.04 -2.33
CA ALA A 18 -8.10 -11.17 -3.78
C ALA A 18 -9.05 -10.14 -4.43
N GLU A 19 -10.21 -9.92 -3.83
CA GLU A 19 -11.14 -8.90 -4.29
C GLU A 19 -10.54 -7.50 -4.17
N TYR A 20 -9.89 -7.19 -3.04
CA TYR A 20 -9.16 -5.94 -2.84
C TYR A 20 -8.14 -5.71 -3.97
N ARG A 21 -7.36 -6.73 -4.31
CA ARG A 21 -6.31 -6.63 -5.34
C ARG A 21 -6.85 -6.36 -6.74
N LYS A 22 -8.11 -6.67 -7.01
CA LYS A 22 -8.75 -6.38 -8.31
C LYS A 22 -9.03 -4.89 -8.49
N HIS A 23 -9.31 -4.18 -7.41
CA HIS A 23 -9.71 -2.77 -7.46
C HIS A 23 -8.55 -1.81 -7.29
N THR A 24 -7.53 -2.21 -6.54
CA THR A 24 -6.45 -1.31 -6.13
C THR A 24 -5.62 -0.75 -7.29
N PRO A 25 -5.16 -1.56 -8.28
CA PRO A 25 -4.30 -1.03 -9.34
C PRO A 25 -4.91 0.12 -10.13
N GLY A 26 -6.20 0.03 -10.46
CA GLY A 26 -6.89 1.08 -11.19
C GLY A 26 -6.98 2.38 -10.40
N LEU A 27 -7.27 2.28 -9.10
CA LEU A 27 -7.36 3.44 -8.22
C LEU A 27 -5.98 4.08 -8.00
N VAL A 28 -4.95 3.28 -7.79
CA VAL A 28 -3.58 3.77 -7.66
C VAL A 28 -3.18 4.55 -8.91
N ALA A 29 -3.41 4.00 -10.09
CA ALA A 29 -3.11 4.65 -11.36
C ALA A 29 -3.88 5.96 -11.53
N LYS A 30 -5.15 5.98 -11.12
CA LYS A 30 -6.00 7.17 -11.22
C LYS A 30 -5.41 8.37 -10.47
N PHE A 31 -4.73 8.13 -9.35
CA PHE A 31 -4.10 9.17 -8.54
C PHE A 31 -2.62 9.37 -8.88
N GLY A 32 -2.16 8.83 -10.01
CA GLY A 32 -0.80 9.01 -10.49
C GLY A 32 0.23 8.09 -9.83
N GLY A 33 -0.23 7.10 -9.09
CA GLY A 33 0.64 6.17 -8.38
C GLY A 33 1.03 4.95 -9.20
N LYS A 34 2.00 4.23 -8.69
CA LYS A 34 2.42 2.95 -9.24
C LYS A 34 2.98 2.05 -8.15
N PHE A 35 2.89 0.74 -8.36
CA PHE A 35 3.52 -0.23 -7.47
C PHE A 35 5.02 -0.27 -7.77
N VAL A 36 5.86 -0.08 -6.74
CA VAL A 36 7.32 -0.23 -6.87
C VAL A 36 7.84 -1.42 -6.08
N VAL A 37 7.10 -1.87 -5.07
CA VAL A 37 7.30 -3.16 -4.38
C VAL A 37 5.92 -3.79 -4.20
N ARG A 38 5.79 -5.04 -4.56
CA ARG A 38 4.50 -5.72 -4.48
C ARG A 38 4.66 -7.16 -4.02
N GLY A 39 4.98 -7.31 -2.74
CA GLY A 39 5.12 -8.62 -2.12
C GLY A 39 6.36 -9.38 -2.54
N GLY A 40 7.44 -8.67 -2.84
CA GLY A 40 8.71 -9.29 -3.21
C GLY A 40 9.41 -9.95 -2.03
N LYS A 41 10.48 -10.67 -2.35
CA LYS A 41 11.29 -11.37 -1.36
C LYS A 41 11.85 -10.39 -0.34
N THR A 42 11.82 -10.77 0.94
CA THR A 42 12.36 -9.97 2.03
C THR A 42 13.44 -10.74 2.78
N ARG A 43 14.33 -10.01 3.44
CA ARG A 43 15.33 -10.54 4.35
C ARG A 43 15.43 -9.61 5.54
N THR A 44 15.19 -10.14 6.73
CA THR A 44 15.36 -9.36 7.97
C THR A 44 16.83 -9.16 8.25
N LEU A 45 17.23 -7.92 8.45
CA LEU A 45 18.62 -7.57 8.74
C LEU A 45 18.84 -7.32 10.23
N GLU A 46 17.86 -6.71 10.88
CA GLU A 46 17.94 -6.39 12.31
C GLU A 46 16.55 -6.10 12.86
N GLY A 47 16.44 -6.04 14.17
CA GLY A 47 15.19 -5.65 14.85
C GLY A 47 14.13 -6.73 14.94
N GLY A 48 14.40 -7.94 14.44
CA GLY A 48 13.45 -9.03 14.51
C GLY A 48 12.17 -8.83 13.70
N TRP A 49 12.18 -7.87 12.77
CA TRP A 49 11.02 -7.56 11.94
C TRP A 49 10.93 -8.52 10.77
N THR A 50 9.90 -9.37 10.77
CA THR A 50 9.66 -10.36 9.72
C THR A 50 8.28 -10.10 9.10
N PRO A 51 8.16 -9.12 8.20
CA PRO A 51 6.86 -8.80 7.62
C PRO A 51 6.33 -9.94 6.75
N SER A 52 5.02 -10.18 6.80
CA SER A 52 4.39 -11.21 5.96
C SER A 52 4.42 -10.80 4.49
N ARG A 53 4.11 -9.52 4.22
CA ARG A 53 4.10 -8.99 2.87
C ARG A 53 4.29 -7.48 2.92
N VAL A 54 5.19 -6.98 2.10
CA VAL A 54 5.45 -5.54 1.99
C VAL A 54 5.03 -5.06 0.60
N VAL A 55 4.27 -3.98 0.57
CA VAL A 55 3.86 -3.31 -0.66
C VAL A 55 4.28 -1.85 -0.55
N VAL A 56 4.89 -1.33 -1.59
CA VAL A 56 5.25 0.10 -1.67
C VAL A 56 4.65 0.70 -2.92
N LEU A 57 3.92 1.77 -2.75
CA LEU A 57 3.35 2.57 -3.83
C LEU A 57 4.14 3.87 -3.93
N GLU A 58 4.42 4.30 -5.16
CA GLU A 58 5.04 5.60 -5.40
C GLU A 58 4.01 6.55 -6.01
N PHE A 59 3.94 7.78 -5.50
CA PHE A 59 3.08 8.84 -6.02
C PHE A 59 3.93 10.03 -6.42
N PRO A 60 3.41 10.91 -7.31
CA PRO A 60 4.18 12.08 -7.77
C PRO A 60 4.63 13.00 -6.65
N ASP A 61 3.83 13.10 -5.59
CA ASP A 61 4.13 13.91 -4.41
C ASP A 61 3.32 13.41 -3.21
N TYR A 62 3.63 13.97 -2.05
CA TYR A 62 2.98 13.61 -0.79
C TYR A 62 1.47 13.87 -0.83
N ALA A 63 1.05 15.00 -1.39
CA ALA A 63 -0.37 15.35 -1.48
C ALA A 63 -1.15 14.35 -2.35
N ALA A 64 -0.54 13.84 -3.42
CA ALA A 64 -1.19 12.83 -4.27
C ALA A 64 -1.41 11.52 -3.49
N ALA A 65 -0.43 11.11 -2.68
CA ALA A 65 -0.57 9.92 -1.84
C ALA A 65 -1.70 10.11 -0.81
N GLU A 66 -1.79 11.27 -0.19
CA GLU A 66 -2.88 11.58 0.74
C GLU A 66 -4.24 11.58 0.05
N ARG A 67 -4.34 12.20 -1.13
CA ARG A 67 -5.59 12.22 -1.90
C ARG A 67 -6.06 10.81 -2.24
N PHE A 68 -5.14 9.93 -2.61
CA PHE A 68 -5.47 8.53 -2.88
C PHE A 68 -6.07 7.87 -1.64
N TYR A 69 -5.35 7.93 -0.52
CA TYR A 69 -5.75 7.24 0.70
C TYR A 69 -7.07 7.77 1.26
N ASP A 70 -7.27 9.07 1.21
CA ASP A 70 -8.45 9.74 1.77
C ASP A 70 -9.63 9.82 0.78
N SER A 71 -9.45 9.34 -0.45
CA SER A 71 -10.49 9.46 -1.47
C SER A 71 -11.73 8.65 -1.13
N PRO A 72 -12.93 9.16 -1.49
CA PRO A 72 -14.17 8.40 -1.34
C PRO A 72 -14.15 7.09 -2.14
N GLU A 73 -13.44 7.07 -3.26
CA GLU A 73 -13.36 5.90 -4.12
C GLU A 73 -12.56 4.77 -3.50
N TYR A 74 -11.51 5.11 -2.74
CA TYR A 74 -10.67 4.10 -2.09
C TYR A 74 -11.31 3.56 -0.81
N LYS A 75 -12.15 4.33 -0.14
CA LYS A 75 -12.69 3.95 1.17
C LYS A 75 -13.33 2.57 1.22
N PRO A 76 -14.26 2.19 0.31
CA PRO A 76 -14.83 0.84 0.35
C PRO A 76 -13.79 -0.24 0.02
N VAL A 77 -12.80 0.07 -0.79
CA VAL A 77 -11.71 -0.85 -1.13
C VAL A 77 -10.78 -1.02 0.08
N LEU A 78 -10.44 0.07 0.75
CA LEU A 78 -9.65 0.02 2.00
C LEU A 78 -10.34 -0.84 3.06
N ASP A 79 -11.65 -0.73 3.19
CA ASP A 79 -12.42 -1.54 4.15
C ASP A 79 -12.24 -3.03 3.87
N MET A 80 -12.14 -3.45 2.60
CA MET A 80 -11.86 -4.85 2.25
C MET A 80 -10.52 -5.28 2.83
N ARG A 81 -9.47 -4.44 2.66
CA ARG A 81 -8.13 -4.78 3.18
C ARG A 81 -8.11 -4.84 4.70
N LEU A 82 -8.78 -3.92 5.37
CA LEU A 82 -8.83 -3.90 6.83
C LEU A 82 -9.56 -5.11 7.41
N LYS A 83 -10.57 -5.62 6.70
CA LYS A 83 -11.29 -6.83 7.09
C LYS A 83 -10.57 -8.11 6.69
N ALA A 84 -9.76 -8.05 5.63
CA ALA A 84 -9.09 -9.22 5.07
C ALA A 84 -7.81 -9.60 5.81
N GLY A 85 -7.35 -8.78 6.76
CA GLY A 85 -6.13 -9.08 7.49
C GLY A 85 -5.73 -7.97 8.44
N LYS A 86 -4.50 -8.10 8.93
CA LYS A 86 -3.86 -7.10 9.77
C LYS A 86 -2.88 -6.32 8.90
N SER A 87 -2.91 -5.00 8.99
CA SER A 87 -2.02 -4.17 8.18
C SER A 87 -1.54 -2.94 8.94
N LYS A 88 -0.40 -2.44 8.49
CA LYS A 88 0.18 -1.17 8.93
C LYS A 88 0.54 -0.40 7.69
N ALA A 89 0.30 0.89 7.69
CA ALA A 89 0.59 1.72 6.52
C ALA A 89 1.08 3.09 6.96
N ILE A 90 2.04 3.61 6.21
CA ILE A 90 2.51 4.99 6.38
C ILE A 90 2.68 5.63 5.01
N ILE A 91 2.62 6.95 4.99
CA ILE A 91 3.07 7.73 3.83
C ILE A 91 4.35 8.42 4.27
N VAL A 92 5.37 8.34 3.43
CA VAL A 92 6.66 8.99 3.70
C VAL A 92 7.08 9.78 2.48
N ASP A 93 7.53 11.01 2.71
CA ASP A 93 8.01 11.85 1.62
C ASP A 93 9.37 11.35 1.13
N GLY A 94 9.60 11.49 -0.16
CA GLY A 94 10.87 11.12 -0.75
C GLY A 94 11.96 12.13 -0.43
N HIS A 95 13.21 11.73 -0.68
CA HIS A 95 14.37 12.57 -0.49
C HIS A 95 14.83 13.16 -1.82
N ALA A 96 14.99 14.46 -1.86
CA ALA A 96 15.58 15.14 -3.01
C ALA A 96 17.11 15.04 -2.92
N SER A 97 17.70 14.41 -3.92
CA SER A 97 19.16 14.23 -3.95
C SER A 97 19.81 15.05 -5.06
#